data_99c0b98d1c3b1eb67d4c68c37e361da8
#
_entry.id   99c0b98d1c3b1eb67d4c68c37e361da8
#
_cell.length_a   1.000
_cell.length_b   1.000
_cell.length_c   1.000
_cell.angle_alpha   90.00
_cell.angle_beta   90.00
_cell.angle_gamma   90.00
#
_symmetry.space_group_name_H-M   'P 1'
#
loop_
_entity.id
_entity.type
_entity.pdbx_description
1 polymer ?
#
loop_
_entity_poly.entity_id
_entity_poly.type
_entity_poly.pdbx_seq_one_letter_code
_entity_poly.pdbx_strand_id
1 'polypeptide(L)'
;METEYDDIEDRSEFLEEIEKEISRIKGEGIEVENYYSASCPEAIFRQIYEGYQSRVQKNHYLDFDDMVCYTYELFRARPDILAGWQKRFRYILIDEFQDINRLQYATIQMLAQPENNLFIVGDDDQSIYGFRGARPDIMLSFPKQYKSLERVTIGGNYRCTSQILRAATALIRHNKKRYDKKLLAMKGSGELVHVAMYQTPAAQAEAIAKKIQQAMEQGTPPEQIALLFRTARQMNIFSRKFMEYNIPFVMKDSIQNIFEHWVAKDVLSYM
;
A
#
# COMPACT_ATOMS: atom_id res chain seq x y z
N MET A 1 -21.67 2.22 29.55
CA MET A 1 -20.85 3.37 29.23
C MET A 1 -21.18 3.71 27.78
N GLU A 2 -22.17 4.55 27.60
CA GLU A 2 -22.42 5.25 26.34
C GLU A 2 -21.28 6.25 26.19
N THR A 3 -20.43 6.03 25.23
CA THR A 3 -19.22 6.79 25.07
C THR A 3 -19.46 7.94 24.08
N GLU A 4 -18.80 9.08 24.29
CA GLU A 4 -18.71 10.27 23.44
C GLU A 4 -18.40 10.00 21.94
N TYR A 5 -18.37 8.74 21.53
CA TYR A 5 -18.03 8.24 20.19
C TYR A 5 -19.25 7.75 19.38
N ASP A 6 -20.46 7.91 19.88
CA ASP A 6 -21.67 7.67 19.09
C ASP A 6 -21.87 8.71 17.96
N ASP A 7 -21.13 9.83 18.02
CA ASP A 7 -21.15 10.92 17.03
C ASP A 7 -20.09 10.78 15.90
N ILE A 8 -19.44 9.61 15.74
CA ILE A 8 -18.52 9.40 14.61
C ILE A 8 -19.35 9.32 13.33
N GLU A 9 -19.29 10.39 12.54
CA GLU A 9 -20.04 10.54 11.27
C GLU A 9 -19.76 9.42 10.25
N ASP A 10 -18.56 8.80 10.30
CA ASP A 10 -18.22 7.65 9.48
C ASP A 10 -17.46 6.58 10.28
N ARG A 11 -18.25 5.66 10.87
CA ARG A 11 -17.69 4.52 11.64
C ARG A 11 -16.74 3.66 10.81
N SER A 12 -16.99 3.55 9.51
CA SER A 12 -16.15 2.71 8.64
C SER A 12 -14.77 3.33 8.46
N GLU A 13 -14.70 4.65 8.24
CA GLU A 13 -13.42 5.36 8.10
C GLU A 13 -12.61 5.31 9.41
N PHE A 14 -13.28 5.49 10.55
CA PHE A 14 -12.64 5.37 11.86
C PHE A 14 -12.04 3.97 12.08
N LEU A 15 -12.81 2.90 11.77
CA LEU A 15 -12.34 1.53 11.92
C LEU A 15 -11.13 1.25 11.01
N GLU A 16 -11.16 1.72 9.76
CA GLU A 16 -10.03 1.58 8.84
C GLU A 16 -8.77 2.30 9.36
N GLU A 17 -8.92 3.48 9.98
CA GLU A 17 -7.76 4.18 10.56
C GLU A 17 -7.21 3.45 11.78
N ILE A 18 -8.07 2.93 12.66
CA ILE A 18 -7.67 2.11 13.81
C ILE A 18 -6.95 0.84 13.36
N GLU A 19 -7.46 0.14 12.34
CA GLU A 19 -6.80 -1.05 11.78
C GLU A 19 -5.40 -0.73 11.25
N LYS A 20 -5.24 0.40 10.55
CA LYS A 20 -3.94 0.86 10.06
C LYS A 20 -2.96 1.15 11.20
N GLU A 21 -3.45 1.76 12.29
CA GLU A 21 -2.64 2.05 13.47
C GLU A 21 -2.22 0.76 14.20
N ILE A 22 -3.13 -0.21 14.35
CA ILE A 22 -2.84 -1.54 14.92
C ILE A 22 -1.75 -2.23 14.09
N SER A 23 -1.93 -2.29 12.77
CA SER A 23 -0.96 -2.86 11.85
C SER A 23 0.41 -2.17 11.94
N ARG A 24 0.42 -0.84 12.08
CA ARG A 24 1.64 -0.06 12.25
C ARG A 24 2.38 -0.41 13.54
N ILE A 25 1.68 -0.49 14.67
CA ILE A 25 2.25 -0.89 15.97
C ILE A 25 2.93 -2.25 15.85
N LYS A 26 2.22 -3.23 15.31
CA LYS A 26 2.73 -4.58 15.11
C LYS A 26 3.94 -4.60 14.17
N GLY A 27 3.82 -3.95 13.01
CA GLY A 27 4.89 -3.91 12.01
C GLY A 27 6.17 -3.19 12.43
N GLU A 28 6.06 -2.21 13.34
CA GLU A 28 7.20 -1.48 13.91
C GLU A 28 7.72 -2.15 15.20
N GLY A 29 6.97 -3.08 15.78
CA GLY A 29 7.31 -3.70 17.06
C GLY A 29 7.28 -2.70 18.22
N ILE A 30 6.29 -1.79 18.23
CA ILE A 30 6.12 -0.78 19.27
C ILE A 30 5.20 -1.34 20.35
N GLU A 31 5.57 -1.16 21.62
CA GLU A 31 4.64 -1.44 22.72
C GLU A 31 3.50 -0.41 22.71
N VAL A 32 2.26 -0.86 22.90
CA VAL A 32 1.07 0.01 22.80
C VAL A 32 1.09 1.17 23.79
N GLU A 33 1.76 1.00 24.92
CA GLU A 33 1.97 2.03 25.93
C GLU A 33 2.80 3.22 25.43
N ASN A 34 3.63 2.98 24.42
CA ASN A 34 4.53 3.98 23.83
C ASN A 34 3.97 4.54 22.51
N TYR A 35 2.73 4.21 22.16
CA TYR A 35 2.10 4.64 20.91
C TYR A 35 1.10 5.77 21.17
N TYR A 36 1.16 6.80 20.31
CA TYR A 36 0.24 7.94 20.32
C TYR A 36 -0.65 7.84 19.09
N SER A 37 -1.93 7.51 19.30
CA SER A 37 -2.91 7.42 18.22
C SER A 37 -3.23 8.80 17.65
N ALA A 38 -3.39 8.85 16.32
CA ALA A 38 -3.89 10.03 15.62
C ALA A 38 -5.43 10.04 15.50
N SER A 39 -6.07 8.89 15.69
CA SER A 39 -7.50 8.68 15.43
C SER A 39 -8.37 8.86 16.67
N CYS A 40 -7.82 8.64 17.87
CA CYS A 40 -8.55 8.80 19.13
C CYS A 40 -7.60 9.00 20.32
N PRO A 41 -8.12 9.41 21.51
CA PRO A 41 -7.33 9.53 22.74
C PRO A 41 -6.62 8.22 23.09
N GLU A 42 -5.40 8.33 23.60
CA GLU A 42 -4.52 7.19 23.91
C GLU A 42 -5.19 6.10 24.76
N ALA A 43 -5.91 6.49 25.80
CA ALA A 43 -6.57 5.53 26.69
C ALA A 43 -7.64 4.71 25.95
N ILE A 44 -8.36 5.34 25.02
CA ILE A 44 -9.37 4.67 24.18
C ILE A 44 -8.68 3.75 23.18
N PHE A 45 -7.64 4.23 22.53
CA PHE A 45 -6.88 3.41 21.58
C PHE A 45 -6.32 2.15 22.23
N ARG A 46 -5.75 2.26 23.44
CA ARG A 46 -5.23 1.12 24.20
C ARG A 46 -6.33 0.11 24.52
N GLN A 47 -7.50 0.58 24.95
CA GLN A 47 -8.66 -0.32 25.20
C GLN A 47 -9.11 -1.04 23.94
N ILE A 48 -9.14 -0.33 22.80
CA ILE A 48 -9.48 -0.95 21.50
C ILE A 48 -8.43 -2.00 21.13
N TYR A 49 -7.15 -1.66 21.23
CA TYR A 49 -6.05 -2.56 20.90
C TYR A 49 -6.07 -3.83 21.77
N GLU A 50 -6.17 -3.68 23.08
CA GLU A 50 -6.25 -4.80 24.03
C GLU A 50 -7.49 -5.66 23.79
N GLY A 51 -8.65 -5.01 23.55
CA GLY A 51 -9.89 -5.70 23.24
C GLY A 51 -9.80 -6.48 21.92
N TYR A 52 -9.16 -5.91 20.89
CA TYR A 52 -8.88 -6.58 19.63
C TYR A 52 -7.99 -7.80 19.84
N GLN A 53 -6.83 -7.64 20.47
CA GLN A 53 -5.88 -8.71 20.75
C GLN A 53 -6.51 -9.84 21.59
N SER A 54 -7.25 -9.49 22.62
CA SER A 54 -7.94 -10.47 23.46
C SER A 54 -8.96 -11.30 22.67
N ARG A 55 -9.70 -10.69 21.74
CA ARG A 55 -10.67 -11.40 20.89
C ARG A 55 -9.97 -12.31 19.89
N VAL A 56 -8.91 -11.86 19.26
CA VAL A 56 -8.10 -12.64 18.31
C VAL A 56 -7.55 -13.89 19.02
N GLN A 57 -6.92 -13.71 20.19
CA GLN A 57 -6.36 -14.80 20.99
C GLN A 57 -7.43 -15.77 21.50
N LYS A 58 -8.55 -15.27 22.03
CA LYS A 58 -9.64 -16.10 22.55
C LYS A 58 -10.26 -17.00 21.48
N ASN A 59 -10.31 -16.53 20.24
CA ASN A 59 -10.84 -17.29 19.12
C ASN A 59 -9.76 -18.09 18.37
N HIS A 60 -8.52 -18.11 18.86
CA HIS A 60 -7.38 -18.78 18.22
C HIS A 60 -7.17 -18.32 16.76
N TYR A 61 -7.41 -17.04 16.48
CA TYR A 61 -7.13 -16.44 15.18
C TYR A 61 -5.76 -15.75 15.18
N LEU A 62 -5.24 -15.53 13.99
CA LEU A 62 -4.07 -14.72 13.71
C LEU A 62 -4.41 -13.76 12.56
N ASP A 63 -4.03 -12.51 12.69
CA ASP A 63 -3.99 -11.63 11.54
C ASP A 63 -2.64 -11.75 10.79
N PHE A 64 -2.52 -11.06 9.68
CA PHE A 64 -1.28 -11.12 8.87
C PHE A 64 -0.08 -10.54 9.60
N ASP A 65 -0.27 -9.52 10.43
CA ASP A 65 0.79 -8.91 11.21
C ASP A 65 1.23 -9.84 12.35
N ASP A 66 0.28 -10.55 12.99
CA ASP A 66 0.58 -11.55 14.02
C ASP A 66 1.49 -12.67 13.50
N MET A 67 1.31 -13.09 12.23
CA MET A 67 2.18 -14.10 11.63
C MET A 67 3.65 -13.67 11.62
N VAL A 68 3.90 -12.40 11.36
CA VAL A 68 5.27 -11.84 11.39
C VAL A 68 5.76 -11.67 12.83
N CYS A 69 4.92 -11.09 13.70
CA CYS A 69 5.24 -10.87 15.11
C CYS A 69 5.62 -12.17 15.81
N TYR A 70 4.76 -13.16 15.73
CA TYR A 70 5.01 -14.45 16.40
C TYR A 70 6.15 -15.24 15.76
N THR A 71 6.39 -15.07 14.46
CA THR A 71 7.57 -15.67 13.83
C THR A 71 8.86 -15.05 14.39
N TYR A 72 8.89 -13.72 14.51
CA TYR A 72 10.03 -13.01 15.10
C TYR A 72 10.26 -13.43 16.56
N GLU A 73 9.21 -13.46 17.37
CA GLU A 73 9.26 -13.89 18.77
C GLU A 73 9.70 -15.35 18.90
N LEU A 74 9.15 -16.24 18.07
CA LEU A 74 9.52 -17.65 18.03
C LEU A 74 11.02 -17.82 17.75
N PHE A 75 11.54 -17.11 16.77
CA PHE A 75 12.97 -17.20 16.41
C PHE A 75 13.87 -16.68 17.53
N ARG A 76 13.41 -15.66 18.28
CA ARG A 76 14.13 -15.16 19.46
C ARG A 76 14.10 -16.15 20.61
N ALA A 77 12.95 -16.74 20.86
CA ALA A 77 12.73 -17.65 21.99
C ALA A 77 13.29 -19.06 21.74
N ARG A 78 13.37 -19.48 20.47
CA ARG A 78 13.74 -20.85 20.05
C ARG A 78 14.83 -20.84 18.97
N PRO A 79 16.09 -20.61 19.38
CA PRO A 79 17.23 -20.64 18.43
C PRO A 79 17.37 -21.97 17.69
N ASP A 80 16.93 -23.06 18.26
CA ASP A 80 16.93 -24.39 17.65
C ASP A 80 15.99 -24.44 16.43
N ILE A 81 14.81 -23.82 16.52
CA ILE A 81 13.85 -23.69 15.42
C ILE A 81 14.45 -22.78 14.32
N LEU A 82 14.98 -21.63 14.73
CA LEU A 82 15.65 -20.71 13.80
C LEU A 82 16.76 -21.41 13.03
N ALA A 83 17.63 -22.15 13.71
CA ALA A 83 18.72 -22.91 13.09
C ALA A 83 18.22 -23.93 12.06
N GLY A 84 17.08 -24.55 12.31
CA GLY A 84 16.40 -25.44 11.35
C GLY A 84 16.01 -24.71 10.06
N TRP A 85 15.43 -23.52 10.18
CA TRP A 85 15.04 -22.71 9.05
C TRP A 85 16.24 -22.12 8.29
N GLN A 86 17.28 -21.68 8.99
CA GLN A 86 18.54 -21.21 8.40
C GLN A 86 19.21 -22.29 7.53
N LYS A 87 19.21 -23.53 8.00
CA LYS A 87 19.72 -24.67 7.21
C LYS A 87 18.89 -24.96 5.96
N ARG A 88 17.58 -24.73 6.04
CA ARG A 88 16.65 -24.96 4.94
C ARG A 88 16.75 -23.88 3.86
N PHE A 89 16.90 -22.62 4.25
CA PHE A 89 16.95 -21.46 3.36
C PHE A 89 18.38 -20.92 3.26
N ARG A 90 19.14 -21.47 2.32
CA ARG A 90 20.52 -21.01 2.07
C ARG A 90 20.60 -19.69 1.31
N TYR A 91 19.56 -19.34 0.57
CA TYR A 91 19.44 -18.11 -0.20
C TYR A 91 18.07 -17.51 0.09
N ILE A 92 18.05 -16.23 0.35
CA ILE A 92 16.83 -15.47 0.62
C ILE A 92 16.73 -14.37 -0.43
N LEU A 93 15.69 -14.45 -1.26
CA LEU A 93 15.41 -13.50 -2.33
C LEU A 93 14.16 -12.74 -1.99
N ILE A 94 14.21 -11.40 -2.03
CA ILE A 94 13.13 -10.54 -1.62
C ILE A 94 12.86 -9.55 -2.74
N ASP A 95 11.65 -9.55 -3.24
CA ASP A 95 11.14 -8.59 -4.19
C ASP A 95 10.40 -7.46 -3.48
N GLU A 96 10.25 -6.32 -4.15
CA GLU A 96 9.58 -5.10 -3.62
C GLU A 96 10.13 -4.68 -2.25
N PHE A 97 11.44 -4.76 -2.07
CA PHE A 97 12.10 -4.55 -0.78
C PHE A 97 11.88 -3.14 -0.20
N GLN A 98 11.48 -2.15 -0.99
CA GLN A 98 11.14 -0.81 -0.52
C GLN A 98 9.88 -0.77 0.35
N ASP A 99 9.03 -1.80 0.28
CA ASP A 99 7.74 -1.87 1.00
C ASP A 99 7.81 -2.68 2.31
N ILE A 100 9.01 -3.16 2.66
CA ILE A 100 9.23 -3.93 3.88
C ILE A 100 9.09 -3.05 5.14
N ASN A 101 8.50 -3.60 6.20
CA ASN A 101 8.46 -2.97 7.51
C ASN A 101 9.64 -3.41 8.39
N ARG A 102 9.78 -2.78 9.55
CA ARG A 102 10.92 -3.02 10.46
C ARG A 102 10.96 -4.46 11.00
N LEU A 103 9.80 -5.01 11.36
CA LEU A 103 9.74 -6.34 11.96
C LEU A 103 10.00 -7.44 10.93
N GLN A 104 9.47 -7.28 9.71
CA GLN A 104 9.80 -8.15 8.58
C GLN A 104 11.30 -8.15 8.31
N TYR A 105 11.92 -6.96 8.28
CA TYR A 105 13.36 -6.87 8.07
C TYR A 105 14.16 -7.55 9.18
N ALA A 106 13.79 -7.33 10.44
CA ALA A 106 14.46 -7.99 11.57
C ALA A 106 14.35 -9.53 11.49
N THR A 107 13.19 -10.04 11.11
CA THR A 107 12.97 -11.48 10.91
C THR A 107 13.84 -12.04 9.78
N ILE A 108 13.94 -11.32 8.66
CA ILE A 108 14.82 -11.69 7.54
C ILE A 108 16.27 -11.68 7.95
N GLN A 109 16.73 -10.70 8.72
CA GLN A 109 18.09 -10.65 9.22
C GLN A 109 18.43 -11.85 10.10
N MET A 110 17.50 -12.30 10.94
CA MET A 110 17.70 -13.53 11.73
C MET A 110 17.80 -14.76 10.84
N LEU A 111 16.94 -14.89 9.84
CA LEU A 111 16.96 -16.03 8.92
C LEU A 111 18.23 -16.08 8.07
N ALA A 112 18.76 -14.93 7.68
CA ALA A 112 19.91 -14.84 6.79
C ALA A 112 21.24 -15.22 7.45
N GLN A 113 21.32 -15.20 8.78
CA GLN A 113 22.52 -15.55 9.53
C GLN A 113 22.81 -17.07 9.45
N PRO A 114 24.11 -17.46 9.51
CA PRO A 114 25.30 -16.62 9.54
C PRO A 114 25.77 -16.19 8.12
N GLU A 115 25.29 -16.85 7.05
CA GLU A 115 25.82 -16.71 5.68
C GLU A 115 25.52 -15.34 5.04
N ASN A 116 24.41 -14.72 5.40
CA ASN A 116 23.90 -13.47 4.82
C ASN A 116 23.72 -13.52 3.28
N ASN A 117 23.31 -14.64 2.75
CA ASN A 117 23.01 -14.82 1.32
C ASN A 117 21.67 -14.16 0.97
N LEU A 118 21.65 -12.82 1.01
CA LEU A 118 20.49 -12.01 0.71
C LEU A 118 20.58 -11.45 -0.71
N PHE A 119 19.50 -11.59 -1.47
CA PHE A 119 19.29 -10.94 -2.75
C PHE A 119 18.02 -10.12 -2.65
N ILE A 120 18.15 -8.80 -2.73
CA ILE A 120 17.02 -7.89 -2.62
C ILE A 120 16.80 -7.16 -3.94
N VAL A 121 15.55 -7.04 -4.34
CA VAL A 121 15.12 -6.26 -5.51
C VAL A 121 14.10 -5.23 -5.04
N GLY A 122 14.19 -4.03 -5.56
CA GLY A 122 13.24 -2.99 -5.22
C GLY A 122 13.56 -1.67 -5.92
N ASP A 123 12.63 -0.75 -5.82
CA ASP A 123 12.73 0.59 -6.35
C ASP A 123 12.26 1.59 -5.28
N ASP A 124 13.22 2.29 -4.68
CA ASP A 124 12.95 3.28 -3.63
C ASP A 124 12.04 4.43 -4.09
N ASP A 125 11.94 4.68 -5.40
CA ASP A 125 11.02 5.65 -5.98
C ASP A 125 9.55 5.14 -6.02
N GLN A 126 9.33 3.83 -5.84
CA GLN A 126 8.01 3.20 -5.83
C GLN A 126 7.47 2.92 -4.42
N SER A 127 8.18 3.32 -3.36
CA SER A 127 7.70 3.16 -1.99
C SER A 127 6.52 4.09 -1.71
N ILE A 128 5.30 3.58 -1.85
CA ILE A 128 4.04 4.31 -1.62
C ILE A 128 3.22 3.76 -0.45
N TYR A 129 3.71 2.71 0.22
CA TYR A 129 3.02 2.05 1.33
C TYR A 129 3.50 2.49 2.73
N GLY A 130 4.02 3.72 2.85
CA GLY A 130 4.40 4.28 4.15
C GLY A 130 3.27 4.28 5.18
N PHE A 131 2.01 4.43 4.73
CA PHE A 131 0.81 4.34 5.58
C PHE A 131 0.54 2.92 6.12
N ARG A 132 1.17 1.89 5.53
CA ARG A 132 1.16 0.49 6.00
C ARG A 132 2.45 0.11 6.73
N GLY A 133 3.26 1.07 7.14
CA GLY A 133 4.51 0.83 7.86
C GLY A 133 5.72 0.51 6.96
N ALA A 134 5.62 0.68 5.62
CA ALA A 134 6.78 0.54 4.75
C ALA A 134 7.90 1.52 5.10
N ARG A 135 9.14 1.02 5.14
CA ARG A 135 10.33 1.75 5.58
C ARG A 135 11.40 1.79 4.48
N PRO A 136 11.27 2.69 3.49
CA PRO A 136 12.24 2.81 2.41
C PRO A 136 13.66 3.15 2.90
N ASP A 137 13.78 3.73 4.11
CA ASP A 137 15.07 3.98 4.76
C ASP A 137 15.85 2.69 5.06
N ILE A 138 15.18 1.55 5.25
CA ILE A 138 15.83 0.24 5.39
C ILE A 138 16.61 -0.07 4.11
N MET A 139 15.97 0.04 2.94
CA MET A 139 16.61 -0.18 1.65
C MET A 139 17.76 0.81 1.41
N LEU A 140 17.57 2.08 1.71
CA LEU A 140 18.59 3.11 1.53
C LEU A 140 19.79 2.94 2.46
N SER A 141 19.58 2.35 3.65
CA SER A 141 20.66 2.06 4.61
C SER A 141 21.35 0.71 4.40
N PHE A 142 20.78 -0.17 3.59
CA PHE A 142 21.27 -1.53 3.37
C PHE A 142 22.76 -1.60 2.98
N PRO A 143 23.30 -0.73 2.11
CA PRO A 143 24.72 -0.73 1.78
C PRO A 143 25.65 -0.41 2.96
N LYS A 144 25.15 0.24 3.99
CA LYS A 144 25.93 0.53 5.20
C LYS A 144 26.03 -0.67 6.14
N GLN A 145 25.08 -1.58 6.06
CA GLN A 145 24.99 -2.76 6.91
C GLN A 145 25.81 -3.93 6.34
N TYR A 146 25.91 -4.05 5.02
CA TYR A 146 26.58 -5.13 4.31
C TYR A 146 27.78 -4.60 3.51
N LYS A 147 28.98 -4.76 4.06
CA LYS A 147 30.22 -4.20 3.46
C LYS A 147 30.60 -4.84 2.12
N SER A 148 30.20 -6.09 1.89
CA SER A 148 30.47 -6.86 0.65
C SER A 148 29.30 -6.78 -0.34
N LEU A 149 28.39 -5.82 -0.19
CA LEU A 149 27.23 -5.67 -1.05
C LEU A 149 27.65 -5.35 -2.49
N GLU A 150 27.20 -6.15 -3.43
CA GLU A 150 27.18 -5.80 -4.84
C GLU A 150 25.84 -5.16 -5.20
N ARG A 151 25.89 -3.94 -5.76
CA ARG A 151 24.71 -3.23 -6.21
C ARG A 151 24.66 -3.14 -7.72
N VAL A 152 23.59 -3.69 -8.29
CA VAL A 152 23.28 -3.59 -9.71
C VAL A 152 22.10 -2.62 -9.90
N THR A 153 22.27 -1.66 -10.79
CA THR A 153 21.18 -0.73 -11.16
C THR A 153 20.66 -1.08 -12.55
N ILE A 154 19.37 -1.43 -12.63
CA ILE A 154 18.70 -1.69 -13.90
C ILE A 154 18.26 -0.34 -14.50
N GLY A 155 19.05 0.20 -15.43
CA GLY A 155 18.81 1.51 -16.03
C GLY A 155 17.88 1.51 -17.25
N GLY A 156 17.67 0.37 -17.90
CA GLY A 156 16.80 0.25 -19.09
C GLY A 156 15.32 0.17 -18.70
N ASN A 157 14.51 1.15 -19.14
CA ASN A 157 13.05 1.13 -18.97
C ASN A 157 12.40 0.67 -20.28
N TYR A 158 11.85 -0.55 -20.27
CA TYR A 158 11.14 -1.16 -21.39
C TYR A 158 9.61 -0.96 -21.35
N ARG A 159 9.10 -0.32 -20.29
CA ARG A 159 7.67 -0.11 -20.07
C ARG A 159 7.17 1.17 -20.70
N CYS A 160 7.86 2.28 -20.47
CA CYS A 160 7.39 3.61 -20.80
C CYS A 160 8.11 4.20 -22.00
N THR A 161 7.41 5.06 -22.75
CA THR A 161 8.03 5.93 -23.75
C THR A 161 8.88 7.02 -23.08
N SER A 162 9.76 7.68 -23.86
CA SER A 162 10.68 8.68 -23.32
C SER A 162 9.95 9.89 -22.71
N GLN A 163 8.76 10.26 -23.20
CA GLN A 163 7.96 11.37 -22.68
C GLN A 163 7.41 11.05 -21.30
N ILE A 164 6.84 9.85 -21.13
CA ILE A 164 6.32 9.39 -19.83
C ILE A 164 7.47 9.29 -18.83
N LEU A 165 8.57 8.63 -19.21
CA LEU A 165 9.71 8.45 -18.32
C LEU A 165 10.32 9.80 -17.88
N ARG A 166 10.41 10.77 -18.79
CA ARG A 166 10.91 12.10 -18.49
C ARG A 166 10.02 12.85 -17.51
N ALA A 167 8.70 12.82 -17.72
CA ALA A 167 7.72 13.42 -16.81
C ALA A 167 7.78 12.79 -15.41
N ALA A 168 7.78 11.45 -15.31
CA ALA A 168 7.89 10.72 -14.07
C ALA A 168 9.21 11.01 -13.34
N THR A 169 10.34 11.03 -14.07
CA THR A 169 11.65 11.36 -13.51
C THR A 169 11.71 12.80 -13.00
N ALA A 170 11.09 13.74 -13.71
CA ALA A 170 11.03 15.14 -13.26
C ALA A 170 10.25 15.27 -11.94
N LEU A 171 9.13 14.55 -11.82
CA LEU A 171 8.32 14.54 -10.62
C LEU A 171 9.08 13.93 -9.43
N ILE A 172 9.65 12.72 -9.59
CA ILE A 172 10.28 11.99 -8.51
C ILE A 172 11.56 12.65 -7.99
N ARG A 173 12.21 13.50 -8.77
CA ARG A 173 13.40 14.27 -8.36
C ARG A 173 13.14 15.24 -7.19
N HIS A 174 11.89 15.54 -6.89
CA HIS A 174 11.53 16.31 -5.71
C HIS A 174 11.83 15.53 -4.41
N ASN A 175 11.80 14.22 -4.45
CA ASN A 175 12.25 13.39 -3.34
C ASN A 175 13.77 13.43 -3.23
N LYS A 176 14.25 13.80 -2.04
CA LYS A 176 15.71 13.95 -1.79
C LYS A 176 16.36 12.70 -1.23
N LYS A 177 15.59 11.86 -0.54
CA LYS A 177 16.06 10.61 0.05
C LYS A 177 15.79 9.46 -0.93
N ARG A 178 16.69 9.27 -1.89
CA ARG A 178 16.62 8.25 -2.93
C ARG A 178 17.98 7.89 -3.48
N TYR A 179 18.08 6.74 -4.13
CA TYR A 179 19.27 6.42 -4.94
C TYR A 179 19.32 7.29 -6.19
N ASP A 180 20.54 7.70 -6.56
CA ASP A 180 20.74 8.33 -7.88
C ASP A 180 20.67 7.24 -8.96
N LYS A 181 19.69 7.39 -9.86
CA LYS A 181 19.39 6.45 -10.94
C LYS A 181 19.28 7.20 -12.27
N LYS A 182 19.93 6.66 -13.31
CA LYS A 182 19.76 7.11 -14.69
C LYS A 182 18.90 6.08 -15.43
N LEU A 183 17.66 6.45 -15.73
CA LEU A 183 16.75 5.61 -16.48
C LEU A 183 16.72 6.01 -17.94
N LEU A 184 16.81 5.03 -18.83
CA LEU A 184 16.77 5.19 -20.29
C LEU A 184 15.52 4.51 -20.84
N ALA A 185 14.69 5.24 -21.57
CA ALA A 185 13.53 4.67 -22.24
C ALA A 185 13.96 3.84 -23.44
N MET A 186 13.65 2.55 -23.43
CA MET A 186 13.97 1.63 -24.52
C MET A 186 12.86 1.55 -25.59
N LYS A 187 11.66 2.06 -25.28
CA LYS A 187 10.54 2.13 -26.24
C LYS A 187 10.60 3.32 -27.22
N GLY A 188 11.60 4.19 -27.09
CA GLY A 188 11.70 5.38 -27.95
C GLY A 188 10.71 6.49 -27.57
N SER A 189 10.31 7.28 -28.58
CA SER A 189 9.41 8.42 -28.43
C SER A 189 7.94 7.99 -28.46
N GLY A 190 7.08 8.67 -27.72
CA GLY A 190 5.64 8.47 -27.71
C GLY A 190 4.89 9.80 -27.59
N GLU A 191 3.63 9.76 -27.25
CA GLU A 191 2.82 10.95 -27.03
C GLU A 191 3.26 11.73 -25.78
N LEU A 192 2.97 13.01 -25.75
CA LEU A 192 3.20 13.86 -24.58
C LEU A 192 2.24 13.50 -23.45
N VAL A 193 2.70 13.68 -22.23
CA VAL A 193 1.82 13.61 -21.05
C VAL A 193 0.92 14.83 -21.04
N HIS A 194 -0.39 14.62 -21.02
CA HIS A 194 -1.39 15.68 -20.99
C HIS A 194 -1.85 15.94 -19.55
N VAL A 195 -1.95 17.22 -19.20
CA VAL A 195 -2.53 17.68 -17.93
C VAL A 195 -3.75 18.52 -18.27
N ALA A 196 -4.88 18.20 -17.64
CA ALA A 196 -6.12 18.94 -17.82
C ALA A 196 -6.74 19.29 -16.48
N MET A 197 -7.34 20.46 -16.37
CA MET A 197 -8.10 20.91 -15.22
C MET A 197 -9.57 21.03 -15.59
N TYR A 198 -10.44 20.63 -14.68
CA TYR A 198 -11.88 20.68 -14.88
C TYR A 198 -12.52 21.44 -13.71
N GLN A 199 -13.60 22.16 -13.99
CA GLN A 199 -14.29 22.95 -12.96
C GLN A 199 -15.05 22.08 -11.97
N THR A 200 -15.52 20.91 -12.41
CA THR A 200 -16.28 19.99 -11.56
C THR A 200 -15.86 18.52 -11.79
N PRO A 201 -16.01 17.64 -10.81
CA PRO A 201 -15.77 16.21 -10.98
C PRO A 201 -16.65 15.58 -12.07
N ALA A 202 -17.88 16.08 -12.25
CA ALA A 202 -18.78 15.61 -13.31
C ALA A 202 -18.26 15.95 -14.71
N ALA A 203 -17.77 17.18 -14.91
CA ALA A 203 -17.17 17.61 -16.17
C ALA A 203 -15.88 16.82 -16.47
N GLN A 204 -15.10 16.51 -15.44
CA GLN A 204 -13.92 15.65 -15.56
C GLN A 204 -14.31 14.24 -16.02
N ALA A 205 -15.30 13.61 -15.36
CA ALA A 205 -15.73 12.26 -15.69
C ALA A 205 -16.30 12.18 -17.11
N GLU A 206 -17.09 13.18 -17.52
CA GLU A 206 -17.61 13.25 -18.90
C GLU A 206 -16.50 13.40 -19.94
N ALA A 207 -15.55 14.29 -19.72
CA ALA A 207 -14.43 14.48 -20.64
C ALA A 207 -13.57 13.22 -20.77
N ILE A 208 -13.34 12.51 -19.67
CA ILE A 208 -12.60 11.25 -19.67
C ILE A 208 -13.39 10.16 -20.38
N ALA A 209 -14.71 10.03 -20.14
CA ALA A 209 -15.55 9.05 -20.83
C ALA A 209 -15.48 9.23 -22.35
N LYS A 210 -15.61 10.48 -22.83
CA LYS A 210 -15.48 10.78 -24.27
C LYS A 210 -14.10 10.42 -24.83
N LYS A 211 -13.02 10.68 -24.08
CA LYS A 211 -11.66 10.30 -24.50
C LYS A 211 -11.50 8.77 -24.58
N ILE A 212 -12.08 8.04 -23.64
CA ILE A 212 -12.04 6.58 -23.66
C ILE A 212 -12.80 6.04 -24.87
N GLN A 213 -14.03 6.53 -25.13
CA GLN A 213 -14.76 6.14 -26.34
C GLN A 213 -13.97 6.37 -27.61
N GLN A 214 -13.39 7.56 -27.73
CA GLN A 214 -12.55 7.91 -28.89
C GLN A 214 -11.35 6.98 -29.04
N ALA A 215 -10.68 6.61 -27.93
CA ALA A 215 -9.58 5.67 -27.95
C ALA A 215 -10.05 4.26 -28.39
N MET A 216 -11.22 3.82 -27.90
CA MET A 216 -11.82 2.54 -28.29
C MET A 216 -12.21 2.53 -29.79
N GLU A 217 -12.79 3.60 -30.29
CA GLU A 217 -13.10 3.76 -31.72
C GLU A 217 -11.85 3.72 -32.61
N GLN A 218 -10.71 4.18 -32.08
CA GLN A 218 -9.40 4.11 -32.72
C GLN A 218 -8.73 2.73 -32.57
N GLY A 219 -9.40 1.77 -31.94
CA GLY A 219 -8.95 0.39 -31.80
C GLY A 219 -8.16 0.09 -30.52
N THR A 220 -8.14 1.00 -29.53
CA THR A 220 -7.54 0.67 -28.24
C THR A 220 -8.47 -0.25 -27.44
N PRO A 221 -8.04 -1.47 -27.07
CA PRO A 221 -8.86 -2.37 -26.27
C PRO A 221 -9.13 -1.80 -24.87
N PRO A 222 -10.35 -1.92 -24.31
CA PRO A 222 -10.68 -1.38 -22.98
C PRO A 222 -9.75 -1.87 -21.87
N GLU A 223 -9.32 -3.12 -21.93
CA GLU A 223 -8.40 -3.74 -20.97
C GLU A 223 -6.99 -3.11 -20.96
N GLN A 224 -6.66 -2.30 -21.94
CA GLN A 224 -5.41 -1.53 -22.00
C GLN A 224 -5.54 -0.11 -21.43
N ILE A 225 -6.74 0.27 -20.99
CA ILE A 225 -7.02 1.58 -20.42
C ILE A 225 -7.20 1.43 -18.91
N ALA A 226 -6.45 2.20 -18.14
CA ALA A 226 -6.56 2.21 -16.70
C ALA A 226 -6.79 3.64 -16.17
N LEU A 227 -7.71 3.77 -15.21
CA LEU A 227 -7.91 4.98 -14.45
C LEU A 227 -7.45 4.75 -13.01
N LEU A 228 -6.63 5.67 -12.52
CA LEU A 228 -6.12 5.65 -11.15
C LEU A 228 -6.72 6.81 -10.37
N PHE A 229 -7.22 6.52 -9.18
CA PHE A 229 -7.84 7.50 -8.29
C PHE A 229 -7.08 7.55 -6.96
N ARG A 230 -7.10 8.70 -6.31
CA ARG A 230 -6.53 8.85 -4.96
C ARG A 230 -7.41 8.17 -3.90
N THR A 231 -8.73 8.19 -4.09
CA THR A 231 -9.71 7.61 -3.16
C THR A 231 -10.79 6.88 -3.92
N ALA A 232 -11.37 5.83 -3.31
CA ALA A 232 -12.46 5.04 -3.88
C ALA A 232 -13.72 5.90 -4.15
N ARG A 233 -13.98 6.93 -3.33
CA ARG A 233 -15.13 7.83 -3.49
C ARG A 233 -15.16 8.52 -4.86
N GLN A 234 -14.00 8.80 -5.44
CA GLN A 234 -13.91 9.43 -6.77
C GLN A 234 -14.44 8.52 -7.87
N MET A 235 -14.34 7.20 -7.73
CA MET A 235 -14.77 6.23 -8.74
C MET A 235 -16.27 6.28 -9.03
N ASN A 236 -17.11 6.64 -8.03
CA ASN A 236 -18.57 6.63 -8.16
C ASN A 236 -19.09 7.55 -9.29
N ILE A 237 -18.47 8.71 -9.49
CA ILE A 237 -18.87 9.64 -10.54
C ILE A 237 -18.49 9.09 -11.91
N PHE A 238 -17.30 8.47 -12.01
CA PHE A 238 -16.83 7.88 -13.26
C PHE A 238 -17.63 6.65 -13.65
N SER A 239 -17.94 5.75 -12.71
CA SER A 239 -18.72 4.56 -13.00
C SER A 239 -20.11 4.89 -13.55
N ARG A 240 -20.78 5.90 -13.01
CA ARG A 240 -22.06 6.39 -13.56
C ARG A 240 -21.92 6.88 -14.98
N LYS A 241 -20.88 7.66 -15.27
CA LYS A 241 -20.63 8.15 -16.63
C LYS A 241 -20.28 7.02 -17.59
N PHE A 242 -19.52 6.02 -17.16
CA PHE A 242 -19.20 4.87 -18.01
C PHE A 242 -20.43 4.05 -18.35
N MET A 243 -21.39 3.90 -17.41
CA MET A 243 -22.69 3.28 -17.69
C MET A 243 -23.49 4.10 -18.72
N GLU A 244 -23.57 5.45 -18.57
CA GLU A 244 -24.23 6.34 -19.52
C GLU A 244 -23.66 6.24 -20.94
N TYR A 245 -22.34 6.08 -21.04
CA TYR A 245 -21.63 6.01 -22.33
C TYR A 245 -21.42 4.56 -22.83
N ASN A 246 -21.99 3.56 -22.17
CA ASN A 246 -21.81 2.13 -22.49
C ASN A 246 -20.33 1.70 -22.57
N ILE A 247 -19.47 2.27 -21.72
CA ILE A 247 -18.06 1.90 -21.62
C ILE A 247 -17.95 0.69 -20.69
N PRO A 248 -17.41 -0.46 -21.14
CA PRO A 248 -17.16 -1.58 -20.24
C PRO A 248 -16.03 -1.24 -19.25
N PHE A 249 -16.21 -1.56 -17.97
CA PHE A 249 -15.20 -1.34 -16.96
C PHE A 249 -15.23 -2.40 -15.85
N VAL A 250 -14.09 -2.56 -15.19
CA VAL A 250 -13.95 -3.38 -13.99
C VAL A 250 -13.43 -2.49 -12.87
N MET A 251 -14.04 -2.55 -11.71
CA MET A 251 -13.57 -1.85 -10.51
C MET A 251 -12.82 -2.84 -9.62
N LYS A 252 -11.65 -2.43 -9.15
CA LYS A 252 -10.83 -3.26 -8.26
C LYS A 252 -11.38 -3.29 -6.83
N ASP A 253 -11.97 -2.16 -6.40
CA ASP A 253 -12.63 -2.03 -5.11
C ASP A 253 -14.14 -1.97 -5.31
N SER A 254 -14.92 -2.57 -4.40
CA SER A 254 -16.37 -2.53 -4.48
C SER A 254 -16.89 -1.10 -4.25
N ILE A 255 -17.85 -0.67 -5.07
CA ILE A 255 -18.63 0.52 -4.75
C ILE A 255 -19.43 0.16 -3.49
N GLN A 256 -19.26 0.92 -2.42
CA GLN A 256 -20.15 0.81 -1.26
C GLN A 256 -21.56 1.10 -1.74
N ASN A 257 -22.44 0.11 -1.58
CA ASN A 257 -23.85 0.28 -1.90
C ASN A 257 -24.45 1.24 -0.86
N ILE A 258 -24.79 2.46 -1.28
CA ILE A 258 -25.37 3.49 -0.39
C ILE A 258 -26.58 2.95 0.37
N PHE A 259 -27.36 2.00 -0.21
CA PHE A 259 -28.52 1.37 0.45
C PHE A 259 -28.12 0.37 1.54
N GLU A 260 -26.87 -0.04 1.61
CA GLU A 260 -26.35 -0.86 2.69
C GLU A 260 -25.87 -0.05 3.89
N HIS A 261 -25.70 1.26 3.71
CA HIS A 261 -25.37 2.17 4.79
C HIS A 261 -26.49 2.19 5.84
N TRP A 262 -26.13 2.16 7.11
CA TRP A 262 -27.11 2.05 8.20
C TRP A 262 -28.16 3.18 8.15
N VAL A 263 -27.77 4.43 7.87
CA VAL A 263 -28.69 5.57 7.71
C VAL A 263 -29.71 5.32 6.59
N ALA A 264 -29.27 4.77 5.45
CA ALA A 264 -30.18 4.46 4.36
C ALA A 264 -31.16 3.34 4.74
N LYS A 265 -30.69 2.32 5.49
CA LYS A 265 -31.54 1.25 6.03
C LYS A 265 -32.55 1.79 7.03
N ASP A 266 -32.14 2.71 7.90
CA ASP A 266 -33.07 3.35 8.85
C ASP A 266 -34.11 4.17 8.12
N VAL A 267 -33.75 5.02 7.16
CA VAL A 267 -34.70 5.78 6.34
C VAL A 267 -35.67 4.85 5.60
N LEU A 268 -35.14 3.78 4.97
CA LEU A 268 -35.98 2.81 4.26
C LEU A 268 -36.91 2.01 5.18
N SER A 269 -36.53 1.79 6.44
CA SER A 269 -37.39 1.12 7.41
C SER A 269 -38.55 2.00 7.96
N TYR A 270 -38.47 3.33 7.78
CA TYR A 270 -39.54 4.27 8.09
C TYR A 270 -40.50 4.55 6.91
N MET A 271 -40.15 4.11 5.71
CA MET A 271 -41.00 4.22 4.51
C MET A 271 -41.87 2.98 4.34
#